data_315e273433fc7dc8831f7ddea35cae12
#
_entry.id   315e273433fc7dc8831f7ddea35cae12
#
_cell.length_a   1.000
_cell.length_b   1.000
_cell.length_c   1.000
_cell.angle_alpha   90.00
_cell.angle_beta   90.00
_cell.angle_gamma   90.00
#
_symmetry.space_group_name_H-M   'P 1'
#
loop_
_entity.id
_entity.type
_entity.pdbx_description
1 polymer ?
#
loop_
_entity_poly.entity_id
_entity_poly.type
_entity_poly.pdbx_seq_one_letter_code
_entity_poly.pdbx_strand_id
1 'polypeptide(L)'
;MRDSWRHFAAEFIGTFALVFVGSGAIMTARMSQSPAGLVEVALAHGLILGVMVSALMRISGHFNPAVTLGMLATRRIEAMMAALYIVAQILGAVAAGYALKAGFPDAIFAATRGGGQAIALDITGGQAFLLEAIATFFLAFVVFGTAVDPKGPRIGGLAVGFVVAADILVIGPLTTR
;
A
#
# COMPACT_ATOMS: atom_id res chain seq x y z
N MET A 1 21.79 12.80 9.42
CA MET A 1 20.98 12.43 10.60
C MET A 1 19.96 13.49 11.05
N ARG A 2 20.13 14.80 10.77
CA ARG A 2 19.17 15.83 11.24
C ARG A 2 17.74 15.72 10.70
N ASP A 3 17.53 15.05 9.56
CA ASP A 3 16.20 14.95 8.92
C ASP A 3 15.59 13.52 8.93
N SER A 4 16.25 12.55 9.56
CA SER A 4 15.74 11.15 9.58
C SER A 4 14.35 11.03 10.20
N TRP A 5 14.01 11.88 11.19
CA TRP A 5 12.69 11.91 11.79
C TRP A 5 11.59 12.34 10.80
N ARG A 6 11.91 13.24 9.86
CA ARG A 6 10.95 13.69 8.82
C ARG A 6 10.63 12.57 7.86
N HIS A 7 11.66 11.80 7.47
CA HIS A 7 11.49 10.61 6.64
C HIS A 7 10.69 9.54 7.37
N PHE A 8 11.02 9.30 8.65
CA PHE A 8 10.25 8.37 9.48
C PHE A 8 8.79 8.79 9.59
N ALA A 9 8.51 10.05 9.89
CA ALA A 9 7.14 10.58 9.99
C ALA A 9 6.39 10.47 8.66
N ALA A 10 7.03 10.77 7.52
CA ALA A 10 6.42 10.65 6.21
C ALA A 10 6.04 9.21 5.88
N GLU A 11 6.95 8.25 6.12
CA GLU A 11 6.69 6.83 5.90
C GLU A 11 5.59 6.30 6.84
N PHE A 12 5.62 6.67 8.11
CA PHE A 12 4.60 6.32 9.08
C PHE A 12 3.22 6.83 8.67
N ILE A 13 3.10 8.14 8.37
CA ILE A 13 1.82 8.78 8.02
C ILE A 13 1.30 8.22 6.70
N GLY A 14 2.16 8.08 5.69
CA GLY A 14 1.77 7.54 4.38
C GLY A 14 1.28 6.10 4.47
N THR A 15 1.97 5.25 5.21
CA THR A 15 1.54 3.86 5.40
C THR A 15 0.31 3.76 6.31
N PHE A 16 0.23 4.58 7.35
CA PHE A 16 -0.99 4.68 8.16
C PHE A 16 -2.20 5.02 7.28
N ALA A 17 -2.09 6.06 6.44
CA ALA A 17 -3.18 6.48 5.56
C ALA A 17 -3.55 5.38 4.55
N LEU A 18 -2.56 4.72 3.95
CA LEU A 18 -2.78 3.63 2.99
C LEU A 18 -3.56 2.48 3.64
N VAL A 19 -3.12 2.01 4.80
CA VAL A 19 -3.77 0.89 5.50
C VAL A 19 -5.13 1.32 6.05
N PHE A 20 -5.24 2.50 6.66
CA PHE A 20 -6.50 2.98 7.23
C PHE A 20 -7.59 3.11 6.18
N VAL A 21 -7.30 3.76 5.06
CA VAL A 21 -8.28 3.96 3.98
C VAL A 21 -8.54 2.66 3.21
N GLY A 22 -7.49 1.91 2.87
CA GLY A 22 -7.61 0.68 2.10
C GLY A 22 -8.36 -0.42 2.86
N SER A 23 -7.93 -0.75 4.07
CA SER A 23 -8.62 -1.73 4.92
C SER A 23 -9.99 -1.23 5.38
N GLY A 24 -10.14 0.07 5.62
CA GLY A 24 -11.42 0.68 5.93
C GLY A 24 -12.42 0.53 4.78
N ALA A 25 -11.99 0.66 3.54
CA ALA A 25 -12.84 0.44 2.36
C ALA A 25 -13.33 -1.02 2.27
N ILE A 26 -12.48 -2.01 2.60
CA ILE A 26 -12.90 -3.42 2.68
C ILE A 26 -14.01 -3.60 3.73
N MET A 27 -13.87 -3.00 4.90
CA MET A 27 -14.87 -3.06 5.97
C MET A 27 -16.17 -2.36 5.56
N THR A 28 -16.07 -1.20 4.94
CA THR A 28 -17.24 -0.43 4.46
C THR A 28 -17.99 -1.18 3.36
N ALA A 29 -17.27 -1.75 2.38
CA ALA A 29 -17.87 -2.59 1.34
C ALA A 29 -18.59 -3.80 1.93
N ARG A 30 -18.03 -4.42 2.98
CA ARG A 30 -18.67 -5.51 3.71
C ARG A 30 -19.93 -5.06 4.46
N MET A 31 -19.91 -3.90 5.11
CA MET A 31 -21.06 -3.34 5.83
C MET A 31 -22.20 -2.98 4.90
N SER A 32 -21.90 -2.33 3.77
CA SER A 32 -22.88 -1.86 2.78
C SER A 32 -23.39 -2.97 1.88
N GLN A 33 -22.77 -4.16 1.90
CA GLN A 33 -23.03 -5.26 0.97
C GLN A 33 -22.99 -4.78 -0.50
N SER A 34 -22.03 -3.88 -0.77
CA SER A 34 -21.93 -3.23 -2.07
C SER A 34 -21.59 -4.23 -3.19
N PRO A 35 -22.37 -4.25 -4.27
CA PRO A 35 -22.05 -5.07 -5.44
C PRO A 35 -20.79 -4.60 -6.17
N ALA A 36 -20.38 -3.34 -5.97
CA ALA A 36 -19.18 -2.74 -6.56
C ALA A 36 -17.96 -2.82 -5.62
N GLY A 37 -18.02 -3.63 -4.55
CA GLY A 37 -17.03 -3.63 -3.46
C GLY A 37 -15.58 -3.75 -3.90
N LEU A 38 -15.26 -4.53 -4.95
CA LEU A 38 -13.91 -4.64 -5.48
C LEU A 38 -13.43 -3.31 -6.09
N VAL A 39 -14.28 -2.63 -6.85
CA VAL A 39 -13.93 -1.33 -7.47
C VAL A 39 -13.74 -0.27 -6.40
N GLU A 40 -14.60 -0.24 -5.39
CA GLU A 40 -14.50 0.69 -4.25
C GLU A 40 -13.18 0.49 -3.51
N VAL A 41 -12.81 -0.76 -3.21
CA VAL A 41 -11.55 -1.11 -2.54
C VAL A 41 -10.34 -0.73 -3.39
N ALA A 42 -10.36 -1.05 -4.69
CA ALA A 42 -9.28 -0.73 -5.61
C ALA A 42 -9.06 0.78 -5.73
N LEU A 43 -10.15 1.55 -5.91
CA LEU A 43 -10.07 3.01 -5.98
C LEU A 43 -9.62 3.62 -4.65
N ALA A 44 -10.10 3.14 -3.51
CA ALA A 44 -9.69 3.65 -2.21
C ALA A 44 -8.17 3.50 -1.98
N HIS A 45 -7.62 2.31 -2.26
CA HIS A 45 -6.18 2.08 -2.16
C HIS A 45 -5.37 2.94 -3.14
N GLY A 46 -5.78 2.95 -4.41
CA GLY A 46 -5.07 3.70 -5.43
C GLY A 46 -5.12 5.20 -5.20
N LEU A 47 -6.28 5.76 -4.87
CA LEU A 47 -6.44 7.19 -4.63
C LEU A 47 -5.63 7.64 -3.40
N ILE A 48 -5.75 6.94 -2.27
CA ILE A 48 -5.01 7.34 -1.08
C ILE A 48 -3.49 7.23 -1.30
N LEU A 49 -3.01 6.16 -1.93
CA LEU A 49 -1.60 6.03 -2.25
C LEU A 49 -1.13 7.15 -3.16
N GLY A 50 -1.84 7.42 -4.25
CA GLY A 50 -1.51 8.49 -5.20
C GLY A 50 -1.45 9.87 -4.55
N VAL A 51 -2.41 10.18 -3.67
CA VAL A 51 -2.45 11.44 -2.91
C VAL A 51 -1.28 11.52 -1.92
N MET A 52 -1.02 10.46 -1.14
CA MET A 52 0.04 10.47 -0.14
C MET A 52 1.43 10.53 -0.78
N VAL A 53 1.66 9.79 -1.88
CA VAL A 53 2.91 9.91 -2.64
C VAL A 53 3.06 11.35 -3.15
N SER A 54 2.03 11.92 -3.77
CA SER A 54 2.09 13.31 -4.29
C SER A 54 2.39 14.33 -3.19
N ALA A 55 1.83 14.15 -2.00
CA ALA A 55 2.01 15.06 -0.87
C ALA A 55 3.39 14.95 -0.21
N LEU A 56 3.94 13.74 -0.10
CA LEU A 56 5.09 13.45 0.74
C LEU A 56 6.36 13.09 -0.03
N MET A 57 6.30 12.82 -1.35
CA MET A 57 7.44 12.35 -2.16
C MET A 57 8.68 13.25 -2.13
N ARG A 58 8.54 14.53 -1.75
CA ARG A 58 9.69 15.45 -1.54
C ARG A 58 10.50 15.12 -0.28
N ILE A 59 9.91 14.36 0.65
CA ILE A 59 10.54 13.91 1.90
C ILE A 59 10.81 12.41 1.76
N SER A 60 9.74 11.62 1.62
CA SER A 60 9.72 10.19 1.35
C SER A 60 8.35 9.79 0.83
N GLY A 61 8.26 8.71 0.06
CA GLY A 61 6.99 8.27 -0.54
C GLY A 61 7.03 6.79 -0.91
N HIS A 62 7.75 5.95 -0.16
CA HIS A 62 7.79 4.50 -0.41
C HIS A 62 6.52 3.82 0.10
N PHE A 63 6.15 4.05 1.34
CA PHE A 63 4.97 3.50 2.05
C PHE A 63 4.78 1.98 1.88
N ASN A 64 5.81 1.29 1.41
CA ASN A 64 5.81 -0.12 1.07
C ASN A 64 7.22 -0.71 1.24
N PRO A 65 7.39 -1.79 2.04
CA PRO A 65 8.68 -2.45 2.21
C PRO A 65 9.30 -2.96 0.90
N ALA A 66 8.49 -3.46 -0.06
CA ALA A 66 8.99 -3.94 -1.34
C ALA A 66 9.59 -2.80 -2.18
N VAL A 67 8.93 -1.63 -2.21
CA VAL A 67 9.49 -0.41 -2.85
C VAL A 67 10.79 -0.01 -2.16
N THR A 68 10.82 -0.03 -0.83
CA THR A 68 12.03 0.30 -0.05
C THR A 68 13.19 -0.66 -0.37
N LEU A 69 12.90 -1.95 -0.47
CA LEU A 69 13.89 -2.96 -0.87
C LEU A 69 14.36 -2.78 -2.31
N GLY A 70 13.48 -2.42 -3.24
CA GLY A 70 13.83 -2.07 -4.61
C GLY A 70 14.79 -0.87 -4.68
N MET A 71 14.54 0.17 -3.88
CA MET A 71 15.43 1.33 -3.76
C MET A 71 16.77 0.95 -3.14
N LEU A 72 16.79 0.06 -2.16
CA LEU A 72 18.01 -0.46 -1.55
C LEU A 72 18.83 -1.29 -2.56
N ALA A 73 18.19 -2.20 -3.26
CA ALA A 73 18.83 -3.05 -4.26
C ALA A 73 19.47 -2.24 -5.40
N THR A 74 18.85 -1.12 -5.75
CA THR A 74 19.36 -0.18 -6.78
C THR A 74 20.27 0.90 -6.19
N ARG A 75 20.68 0.78 -4.91
CA ARG A 75 21.60 1.70 -4.21
C ARG A 75 21.11 3.15 -4.18
N ARG A 76 19.81 3.36 -4.14
CA ARG A 76 19.17 4.69 -4.05
C ARG A 76 18.86 5.13 -2.62
N ILE A 77 18.96 4.22 -1.67
CA ILE A 77 18.84 4.45 -0.24
C ILE A 77 19.88 3.62 0.50
N GLU A 78 20.40 4.12 1.59
CA GLU A 78 21.32 3.40 2.47
C GLU A 78 20.58 2.36 3.32
N ALA A 79 21.26 1.26 3.70
CA ALA A 79 20.64 0.15 4.42
C ALA A 79 20.02 0.59 5.78
N MET A 80 20.68 1.51 6.50
CA MET A 80 20.15 2.03 7.76
C MET A 80 18.86 2.83 7.55
N MET A 81 18.80 3.65 6.49
CA MET A 81 17.58 4.41 6.16
C MET A 81 16.47 3.49 5.65
N ALA A 82 16.80 2.45 4.88
CA ALA A 82 15.82 1.44 4.45
C ALA A 82 15.21 0.72 5.65
N ALA A 83 16.03 0.33 6.64
CA ALA A 83 15.53 -0.26 7.88
C ALA A 83 14.61 0.70 8.64
N LEU A 84 14.98 1.97 8.76
CA LEU A 84 14.17 3.00 9.40
C LEU A 84 12.81 3.17 8.71
N TYR A 85 12.79 3.16 7.37
CA TYR A 85 11.55 3.24 6.58
C TYR A 85 10.66 2.03 6.85
N ILE A 86 11.19 0.81 6.80
CA ILE A 86 10.42 -0.41 7.05
C ILE A 86 9.83 -0.41 8.47
N VAL A 87 10.60 0.02 9.47
CA VAL A 87 10.07 0.15 10.84
C VAL A 87 8.93 1.17 10.90
N ALA A 88 9.08 2.35 10.28
CA ALA A 88 8.04 3.37 10.23
C ALA A 88 6.77 2.86 9.53
N GLN A 89 6.93 2.14 8.43
CA GLN A 89 5.84 1.53 7.66
C GLN A 89 5.08 0.50 8.51
N ILE A 90 5.78 -0.40 9.20
CA ILE A 90 5.16 -1.40 10.08
C ILE A 90 4.39 -0.71 11.22
N LEU A 91 4.99 0.28 11.87
CA LEU A 91 4.33 1.01 12.96
C LEU A 91 3.11 1.79 12.46
N GLY A 92 3.17 2.40 11.28
CA GLY A 92 2.04 3.07 10.64
C GLY A 92 0.89 2.11 10.35
N ALA A 93 1.20 0.93 9.78
CA ALA A 93 0.21 -0.11 9.50
C ALA A 93 -0.45 -0.64 10.78
N VAL A 94 0.32 -0.92 11.82
CA VAL A 94 -0.18 -1.38 13.12
C VAL A 94 -1.09 -0.32 13.77
N ALA A 95 -0.68 0.94 13.77
CA ALA A 95 -1.47 2.04 14.29
C ALA A 95 -2.80 2.19 13.53
N ALA A 96 -2.80 2.06 12.20
CA ALA A 96 -4.01 2.06 11.38
C ALA A 96 -4.95 0.89 11.74
N GLY A 97 -4.39 -0.32 11.93
CA GLY A 97 -5.16 -1.49 12.37
C GLY A 97 -5.86 -1.27 13.71
N TYR A 98 -5.18 -0.69 14.69
CA TYR A 98 -5.80 -0.32 15.97
C TYR A 98 -6.87 0.76 15.82
N ALA A 99 -6.65 1.77 14.99
CA ALA A 99 -7.64 2.81 14.72
C ALA A 99 -8.91 2.24 14.07
N LEU A 100 -8.74 1.32 13.10
CA LEU A 100 -9.86 0.62 12.47
C LEU A 100 -10.62 -0.28 13.47
N LYS A 101 -9.89 -1.02 14.31
CA LYS A 101 -10.51 -1.82 15.37
C LYS A 101 -11.33 -0.99 16.35
N ALA A 102 -10.87 0.21 16.66
CA ALA A 102 -11.62 1.13 17.54
C ALA A 102 -12.80 1.82 16.84
N GLY A 103 -12.73 2.00 15.51
CA GLY A 103 -13.73 2.74 14.74
C GLY A 103 -14.83 1.90 14.10
N PHE A 104 -14.60 0.61 13.88
CA PHE A 104 -15.57 -0.29 13.24
C PHE A 104 -16.21 -1.27 14.25
N PRO A 105 -17.45 -1.76 13.99
CA PRO A 105 -18.06 -2.81 14.80
C PRO A 105 -17.19 -4.07 14.84
N ASP A 106 -17.06 -4.69 16.02
CA ASP A 106 -16.22 -5.89 16.20
C ASP A 106 -16.58 -7.02 15.23
N ALA A 107 -17.87 -7.21 14.95
CA ALA A 107 -18.34 -8.23 14.00
C ALA A 107 -17.81 -7.99 12.57
N ILE A 108 -17.76 -6.73 12.12
CA ILE A 108 -17.23 -6.36 10.81
C ILE A 108 -15.71 -6.51 10.78
N PHE A 109 -15.03 -6.01 11.82
CA PHE A 109 -13.59 -6.16 11.95
C PHE A 109 -13.15 -7.63 11.90
N ALA A 110 -13.83 -8.50 12.64
CA ALA A 110 -13.58 -9.94 12.66
C ALA A 110 -13.89 -10.61 11.29
N ALA A 111 -15.05 -10.28 10.70
CA ALA A 111 -15.46 -10.86 9.40
C ALA A 111 -14.53 -10.48 8.24
N THR A 112 -13.89 -9.31 8.32
CA THR A 112 -12.92 -8.84 7.32
C THR A 112 -11.46 -9.08 7.73
N ARG A 113 -11.22 -9.74 8.86
CA ARG A 113 -9.86 -9.92 9.43
C ARG A 113 -9.10 -8.59 9.57
N GLY A 114 -9.80 -7.53 9.93
CA GLY A 114 -9.23 -6.18 10.00
C GLY A 114 -8.82 -5.60 8.63
N GLY A 115 -9.37 -6.11 7.52
CA GLY A 115 -8.95 -5.77 6.16
C GLY A 115 -7.65 -6.46 5.74
N GLY A 116 -7.21 -7.49 6.50
CA GLY A 116 -5.99 -8.25 6.20
C GLY A 116 -6.18 -9.16 4.99
N GLN A 117 -5.11 -9.28 4.21
CA GLN A 117 -5.08 -10.10 3.01
C GLN A 117 -5.10 -11.61 3.34
N ALA A 118 -5.75 -12.39 2.50
CA ALA A 118 -5.74 -13.85 2.56
C ALA A 118 -5.83 -14.44 1.16
N ILE A 119 -5.20 -15.60 0.98
CA ILE A 119 -5.26 -16.36 -0.28
C ILE A 119 -6.66 -16.98 -0.40
N ALA A 120 -7.30 -16.85 -1.56
CA ALA A 120 -8.57 -17.51 -1.86
C ALA A 120 -8.43 -19.04 -1.79
N LEU A 121 -9.52 -19.73 -1.42
CA LEU A 121 -9.50 -21.19 -1.19
C LEU A 121 -9.05 -22.00 -2.42
N ASP A 122 -9.37 -21.51 -3.61
CA ASP A 122 -9.07 -22.20 -4.89
C ASP A 122 -7.71 -21.78 -5.49
N ILE A 123 -6.90 -21.01 -4.74
CA ILE A 123 -5.58 -20.52 -5.18
C ILE A 123 -4.48 -21.17 -4.35
N THR A 124 -3.51 -21.76 -5.02
CA THR A 124 -2.32 -22.31 -4.37
C THR A 124 -1.35 -21.20 -3.95
N GLY A 125 -0.52 -21.46 -2.94
CA GLY A 125 0.54 -20.51 -2.53
C GLY A 125 1.48 -20.12 -3.67
N GLY A 126 1.79 -21.02 -4.61
CA GLY A 126 2.61 -20.72 -5.79
C GLY A 126 1.92 -19.77 -6.77
N GLN A 127 0.62 -19.94 -6.98
CA GLN A 127 -0.17 -19.02 -7.81
C GLN A 127 -0.28 -17.64 -7.17
N ALA A 128 -0.56 -17.58 -5.86
CA ALA A 128 -0.61 -16.33 -5.13
C ALA A 128 0.75 -15.60 -5.20
N PHE A 129 1.86 -16.31 -4.96
CA PHE A 129 3.20 -15.74 -5.08
C PHE A 129 3.47 -15.18 -6.48
N LEU A 130 3.12 -15.91 -7.53
CA LEU A 130 3.32 -15.46 -8.91
C LEU A 130 2.53 -14.18 -9.21
N LEU A 131 1.26 -14.13 -8.80
CA LEU A 131 0.39 -12.97 -9.01
C LEU A 131 0.90 -11.73 -8.25
N GLU A 132 1.25 -11.91 -6.98
CA GLU A 132 1.82 -10.83 -6.16
C GLU A 132 3.18 -10.35 -6.69
N ALA A 133 4.01 -11.26 -7.20
CA ALA A 133 5.30 -10.90 -7.80
C ALA A 133 5.11 -10.06 -9.07
N ILE A 134 4.14 -10.41 -9.93
CA ILE A 134 3.83 -9.64 -11.15
C ILE A 134 3.26 -8.26 -10.77
N ALA A 135 2.32 -8.18 -9.84
CA ALA A 135 1.76 -6.90 -9.39
C ALA A 135 2.84 -6.01 -8.76
N THR A 136 3.68 -6.58 -7.88
CA THR A 136 4.82 -5.86 -7.29
C THR A 136 5.82 -5.39 -8.35
N PHE A 137 6.04 -6.17 -9.39
CA PHE A 137 6.86 -5.77 -10.53
C PHE A 137 6.27 -4.55 -11.24
N PHE A 138 4.96 -4.54 -11.55
CA PHE A 138 4.31 -3.38 -12.17
C PHE A 138 4.37 -2.15 -11.27
N LEU A 139 4.10 -2.31 -9.98
CA LEU A 139 4.24 -1.22 -9.02
C LEU A 139 5.67 -0.65 -9.04
N ALA A 140 6.70 -1.50 -8.90
CA ALA A 140 8.09 -1.07 -8.92
C ALA A 140 8.46 -0.39 -10.25
N PHE A 141 8.04 -0.98 -11.37
CA PHE A 141 8.29 -0.42 -12.72
C PHE A 141 7.72 1.00 -12.85
N VAL A 142 6.48 1.22 -12.41
CA VAL A 142 5.83 2.54 -12.45
C VAL A 142 6.52 3.52 -11.49
N VAL A 143 6.87 3.09 -10.26
CA VAL A 143 7.62 3.93 -9.31
C VAL A 143 8.95 4.38 -9.92
N PHE A 144 9.73 3.46 -10.49
CA PHE A 144 11.01 3.81 -11.08
C PHE A 144 10.86 4.69 -12.33
N GLY A 145 9.88 4.43 -13.18
CA GLY A 145 9.68 5.19 -14.42
C GLY A 145 9.04 6.57 -14.24
N THR A 146 8.30 6.81 -13.16
CA THR A 146 7.53 8.06 -13.00
C THR A 146 7.88 8.89 -11.77
N ALA A 147 8.42 8.27 -10.73
CA ALA A 147 8.76 8.96 -9.49
C ALA A 147 10.28 9.04 -9.26
N VAL A 148 11.06 8.12 -9.82
CA VAL A 148 12.51 8.02 -9.60
C VAL A 148 13.33 8.51 -10.78
N ASP A 149 12.91 8.25 -12.01
CA ASP A 149 13.59 8.72 -13.22
C ASP A 149 13.45 10.25 -13.33
N PRO A 150 14.56 11.02 -13.34
CA PRO A 150 14.51 12.47 -13.50
C PRO A 150 13.99 12.92 -14.87
N LYS A 151 14.01 12.04 -15.87
CA LYS A 151 13.45 12.25 -17.21
C LYS A 151 12.01 11.75 -17.35
N GLY A 152 11.50 11.05 -16.34
CA GLY A 152 10.16 10.52 -16.32
C GLY A 152 9.08 11.62 -16.25
N PRO A 153 7.84 11.31 -16.64
CA PRO A 153 6.73 12.24 -16.52
C PRO A 153 6.48 12.58 -15.04
N ARG A 154 6.17 13.85 -14.74
CA ARG A 154 5.94 14.31 -13.35
C ARG A 154 4.55 13.95 -12.82
N ILE A 155 4.16 12.69 -12.97
CA ILE A 155 2.86 12.15 -12.54
C ILE A 155 3.03 11.01 -11.51
N GLY A 156 4.21 10.89 -10.89
CA GLY A 156 4.59 9.74 -10.07
C GLY A 156 3.51 9.31 -9.08
N GLY A 157 3.00 10.21 -8.26
CA GLY A 157 1.94 9.87 -7.30
C GLY A 157 0.68 9.33 -7.97
N LEU A 158 0.20 9.99 -9.01
CA LEU A 158 -0.99 9.56 -9.75
C LEU A 158 -0.77 8.20 -10.42
N ALA A 159 0.35 8.03 -11.11
CA ALA A 159 0.68 6.77 -11.79
C ALA A 159 0.82 5.60 -10.80
N VAL A 160 1.49 5.83 -9.67
CA VAL A 160 1.65 4.83 -8.60
C VAL A 160 0.29 4.46 -7.99
N GLY A 161 -0.61 5.42 -7.79
CA GLY A 161 -1.96 5.15 -7.33
C GLY A 161 -2.76 4.32 -8.33
N PHE A 162 -2.72 4.67 -9.61
CA PHE A 162 -3.47 3.93 -10.64
C PHE A 162 -2.96 2.51 -10.87
N VAL A 163 -1.65 2.25 -10.81
CA VAL A 163 -1.17 0.88 -10.95
C VAL A 163 -1.63 0.01 -9.79
N VAL A 164 -1.63 0.51 -8.55
CA VAL A 164 -2.16 -0.24 -7.40
C VAL A 164 -3.66 -0.50 -7.54
N ALA A 165 -4.44 0.47 -8.02
CA ALA A 165 -5.86 0.24 -8.29
C ALA A 165 -6.07 -0.84 -9.36
N ALA A 166 -5.29 -0.81 -10.44
CA ALA A 166 -5.35 -1.81 -11.51
C ALA A 166 -4.96 -3.21 -11.00
N ASP A 167 -3.88 -3.32 -10.21
CA ASP A 167 -3.44 -4.58 -9.61
C ASP A 167 -4.54 -5.18 -8.73
N ILE A 168 -5.17 -4.38 -7.86
CA ILE A 168 -6.27 -4.86 -6.99
C ILE A 168 -7.47 -5.33 -7.80
N LEU A 169 -7.81 -4.67 -8.90
CA LEU A 169 -8.92 -5.10 -9.77
C LEU A 169 -8.68 -6.49 -10.37
N VAL A 170 -7.42 -6.88 -10.60
CA VAL A 170 -7.07 -8.16 -11.22
C VAL A 170 -6.85 -9.25 -10.16
N ILE A 171 -6.01 -8.99 -9.15
CA ILE A 171 -5.58 -10.01 -8.20
C ILE A 171 -6.30 -9.93 -6.85
N GLY A 172 -6.98 -8.82 -6.55
CA GLY A 172 -7.65 -8.63 -5.26
C GLY A 172 -8.57 -9.78 -4.85
N PRO A 173 -9.45 -10.30 -5.71
CA PRO A 173 -10.29 -11.45 -5.36
C PRO A 173 -9.52 -12.74 -5.07
N LEU A 174 -8.28 -12.84 -5.49
CA LEU A 174 -7.45 -14.04 -5.42
C LEU A 174 -6.49 -14.03 -4.22
N THR A 175 -5.94 -12.86 -3.90
CA THR A 175 -4.88 -12.72 -2.89
C THR A 175 -5.23 -11.79 -1.72
N THR A 176 -6.41 -11.14 -1.76
CA THR A 176 -6.83 -10.16 -0.74
C THR A 176 -8.19 -10.47 -0.10
N ARG A 177 -8.65 -11.73 -0.10
CA ARG A 177 -9.93 -12.15 0.49
C ARG A 177 -9.89 -12.29 2.00
#